data_d3cbe8ae264698d2ecda3a9e692290a4
#
_entry.id   d3cbe8ae264698d2ecda3a9e692290a4
#
_cell.length_a   1.000
_cell.length_b   1.000
_cell.length_c   1.000
_cell.angle_alpha   90.00
_cell.angle_beta   90.00
_cell.angle_gamma   90.00
#
_symmetry.space_group_name_H-M   'P 1'
#
loop_
_entity.id
_entity.type
_entity.pdbx_description
1 polymer ?
#
loop_
_entity_poly.entity_id
_entity_poly.type
_entity_poly.pdbx_seq_one_letter_code
_entity_poly.pdbx_strand_id
1 'polypeptide(L)'
;EEKFSDTFSASYLQTHSNVKFVLDTHSASELTRISHPWLVTSCEWDDKLIRRAIVWLCLKLNKPILKLTNKDYNENGLSELLALHNSAYNVNIKIFNDLQHTITGWPGGKPNADDTYRPERAKPYPKKVLVFSPHPDDDVISMGGTLCRLVEQNHDVHIAYETSGNIAVNDEEVMRFLMFLNGFKEMFDENNTILSEKYKEISSFIKNKKEGEMDSADVRALKGLIRRGEARLADLFMGVNPDNIHFLNLPFYETGAIKKNDLSQADVDIVKELLQQIQPQQIYVAGDLADPHGTHKVCLDAVLAAIDDLKGEEWLNDCNVWMYRGAWME
;
A
#
# COMPACT_ATOMS: atom_id res chain seq x y z
N GLU A 1 -1.75 31.98 6.95
CA GLU A 1 -0.59 32.72 7.46
C GLU A 1 -0.34 32.28 8.91
N GLU A 2 0.76 31.58 9.15
CA GLU A 2 1.16 31.24 10.51
C GLU A 2 1.68 32.48 11.21
N LYS A 3 1.40 32.57 12.51
CA LYS A 3 1.88 33.68 13.37
C LYS A 3 3.39 33.58 13.52
N PHE A 4 4.02 34.70 13.86
CA PHE A 4 5.44 34.74 14.25
C PHE A 4 5.72 33.69 15.32
N SER A 5 6.79 32.94 15.15
CA SER A 5 7.17 31.89 16.07
C SER A 5 8.68 31.88 16.27
N ASP A 6 9.11 31.89 17.55
CA ASP A 6 10.53 31.76 17.90
C ASP A 6 11.08 30.39 17.51
N THR A 7 10.23 29.40 17.36
CA THR A 7 10.59 28.07 16.87
C THR A 7 11.00 28.10 15.39
N PHE A 8 10.38 29.02 14.62
CA PHE A 8 10.67 29.21 13.19
C PHE A 8 11.12 30.63 12.93
N SER A 9 12.41 30.90 13.16
CA SER A 9 13.00 32.22 13.01
C SER A 9 12.77 32.86 11.63
N ALA A 10 12.64 32.04 10.57
CA ALA A 10 12.28 32.53 9.25
C ALA A 10 10.88 33.20 9.21
N SER A 11 9.99 32.96 10.18
CA SER A 11 8.69 33.62 10.26
C SER A 11 8.79 35.13 10.45
N TYR A 12 9.87 35.64 11.03
CA TYR A 12 10.13 37.07 11.19
C TYR A 12 10.41 37.80 9.88
N LEU A 13 10.73 37.08 8.79
CA LEU A 13 10.86 37.68 7.46
C LEU A 13 9.54 38.29 6.98
N GLN A 14 8.40 37.88 7.52
CA GLN A 14 7.08 38.46 7.21
C GLN A 14 6.97 39.93 7.62
N THR A 15 7.78 40.40 8.57
CA THR A 15 7.80 41.79 9.02
C THR A 15 8.71 42.70 8.22
N HIS A 16 9.56 42.11 7.37
CA HIS A 16 10.53 42.87 6.61
C HIS A 16 9.90 43.54 5.40
N SER A 17 10.05 44.84 5.25
CA SER A 17 9.38 45.64 4.22
C SER A 17 9.83 45.34 2.78
N ASN A 18 10.96 44.69 2.60
CA ASN A 18 11.53 44.40 1.28
C ASN A 18 12.11 42.97 1.24
N VAL A 19 11.21 41.99 1.19
CA VAL A 19 11.57 40.57 1.07
C VAL A 19 11.08 40.04 -0.28
N LYS A 20 11.94 39.30 -0.98
CA LYS A 20 11.61 38.55 -2.17
C LYS A 20 11.89 37.07 -1.94
N PHE A 21 10.87 36.24 -2.03
CA PHE A 21 11.01 34.79 -1.98
C PHE A 21 11.11 34.21 -3.40
N VAL A 22 12.11 33.40 -3.64
CA VAL A 22 12.26 32.61 -4.87
C VAL A 22 12.11 31.14 -4.47
N LEU A 23 11.04 30.51 -4.97
CA LEU A 23 10.66 29.15 -4.60
C LEU A 23 10.56 28.30 -5.87
N ASP A 24 11.00 27.06 -5.81
CA ASP A 24 10.65 26.04 -6.78
C ASP A 24 9.25 25.45 -6.49
N THR A 25 8.80 24.54 -7.33
CA THR A 25 7.46 23.92 -7.20
C THR A 25 7.29 23.18 -5.89
N HIS A 26 8.33 22.48 -5.41
CA HIS A 26 8.27 21.71 -4.16
C HIS A 26 8.23 22.64 -2.95
N SER A 27 9.12 23.62 -2.89
CA SER A 27 9.15 24.60 -1.80
C SER A 27 7.89 25.48 -1.73
N ALA A 28 7.18 25.63 -2.86
CA ALA A 28 5.93 26.37 -2.94
C ALA A 28 4.69 25.53 -2.66
N SER A 29 4.80 24.21 -2.54
CA SER A 29 3.65 23.27 -2.48
C SER A 29 2.66 23.58 -1.37
N GLU A 30 3.12 24.06 -0.22
CA GLU A 30 2.31 24.40 0.96
C GLU A 30 1.67 25.79 0.88
N LEU A 31 2.07 26.63 -0.08
CA LEU A 31 1.42 27.95 -0.23
C LEU A 31 -0.06 27.76 -0.54
N THR A 32 -0.91 28.52 0.17
CA THR A 32 -2.38 28.46 0.02
C THR A 32 -2.82 28.58 -1.45
N ARG A 33 -2.15 29.43 -2.23
CA ARG A 33 -2.41 29.57 -3.66
C ARG A 33 -2.19 28.28 -4.47
N ILE A 34 -1.34 27.38 -4.01
CA ILE A 34 -1.02 26.10 -4.64
C ILE A 34 -1.81 24.96 -4.01
N SER A 35 -1.79 24.89 -2.69
CA SER A 35 -2.45 23.81 -1.95
C SER A 35 -3.97 23.94 -1.94
N HIS A 36 -4.49 25.18 -1.77
CA HIS A 36 -5.92 25.47 -1.62
C HIS A 36 -6.31 26.73 -2.43
N PRO A 37 -6.14 26.75 -3.76
CA PRO A 37 -6.29 27.95 -4.58
C PRO A 37 -7.68 28.59 -4.44
N TRP A 38 -8.74 27.82 -4.22
CA TRP A 38 -10.11 28.31 -4.04
C TRP A 38 -10.31 29.25 -2.84
N LEU A 39 -9.37 29.29 -1.90
CA LEU A 39 -9.41 30.21 -0.75
C LEU A 39 -8.91 31.61 -1.08
N VAL A 40 -8.20 31.78 -2.20
CA VAL A 40 -7.50 33.05 -2.51
C VAL A 40 -7.75 33.56 -3.92
N THR A 41 -8.32 32.75 -4.81
CA THR A 41 -8.59 33.13 -6.20
C THR A 41 -9.73 32.30 -6.78
N SER A 42 -10.35 32.77 -7.85
CA SER A 42 -11.21 31.95 -8.72
C SER A 42 -10.41 30.84 -9.37
N CYS A 43 -11.02 29.67 -9.54
CA CYS A 43 -10.38 28.47 -10.03
C CYS A 43 -11.04 27.96 -11.32
N GLU A 44 -10.22 27.38 -12.20
CA GLU A 44 -10.72 26.47 -13.22
C GLU A 44 -10.93 25.10 -12.58
N TRP A 45 -12.20 24.71 -12.42
CA TRP A 45 -12.58 23.52 -11.68
C TRP A 45 -12.57 22.28 -12.57
N ASP A 46 -11.45 21.54 -12.52
CA ASP A 46 -11.38 20.16 -13.03
C ASP A 46 -11.75 19.13 -11.95
N ASP A 47 -11.94 17.88 -12.35
CA ASP A 47 -12.35 16.81 -11.45
C ASP A 47 -11.33 16.55 -10.33
N LYS A 48 -10.02 16.75 -10.61
CA LYS A 48 -8.95 16.59 -9.61
C LYS A 48 -9.02 17.69 -8.56
N LEU A 49 -9.23 18.92 -8.97
CA LEU A 49 -9.33 20.07 -8.07
C LEU A 49 -10.60 20.00 -7.22
N ILE A 50 -11.74 19.61 -7.82
CA ILE A 50 -13.00 19.39 -7.10
C ILE A 50 -12.80 18.31 -6.02
N ARG A 51 -12.25 17.16 -6.38
CA ARG A 51 -11.96 16.06 -5.44
C ARG A 51 -11.10 16.56 -4.28
N ARG A 52 -9.99 17.25 -4.57
CA ARG A 52 -9.08 17.80 -3.55
C ARG A 52 -9.79 18.77 -2.62
N ALA A 53 -10.60 19.68 -3.15
CA ALA A 53 -11.34 20.65 -2.35
C ALA A 53 -12.37 19.98 -1.42
N ILE A 54 -13.09 18.97 -1.91
CA ILE A 54 -14.10 18.28 -1.12
C ILE A 54 -13.49 17.41 -0.03
N VAL A 55 -12.40 16.69 -0.34
CA VAL A 55 -11.67 15.92 0.68
C VAL A 55 -11.11 16.85 1.76
N TRP A 56 -10.50 17.99 1.36
CA TRP A 56 -10.05 19.01 2.31
C TRP A 56 -11.20 19.54 3.19
N LEU A 57 -12.37 19.83 2.61
CA LEU A 57 -13.53 20.31 3.36
C LEU A 57 -14.02 19.28 4.38
N CYS A 58 -14.04 17.99 4.00
CA CYS A 58 -14.38 16.89 4.90
C CYS A 58 -13.44 16.83 6.11
N LEU A 59 -12.13 16.89 5.86
CA LEU A 59 -11.11 16.85 6.91
C LEU A 59 -11.21 18.09 7.81
N LYS A 60 -11.33 19.26 7.22
CA LYS A 60 -11.46 20.53 7.97
C LYS A 60 -12.66 20.56 8.91
N LEU A 61 -13.81 20.03 8.45
CA LEU A 61 -15.05 20.05 9.23
C LEU A 61 -15.29 18.76 10.02
N ASN A 62 -14.44 17.76 9.84
CA ASN A 62 -14.64 16.40 10.35
C ASN A 62 -16.03 15.84 10.01
N LYS A 63 -16.45 16.04 8.75
CA LYS A 63 -17.76 15.60 8.23
C LYS A 63 -17.58 14.65 7.05
N PRO A 64 -18.35 13.55 6.96
CA PRO A 64 -18.39 12.70 5.78
C PRO A 64 -18.90 13.48 4.54
N ILE A 65 -18.41 13.12 3.36
CA ILE A 65 -18.77 13.78 2.08
C ILE A 65 -20.28 13.95 1.93
N LEU A 66 -21.06 12.88 2.13
CA LEU A 66 -22.51 12.89 1.96
C LEU A 66 -23.26 13.73 3.01
N LYS A 67 -22.58 14.26 4.01
CA LYS A 67 -23.16 15.13 5.06
C LYS A 67 -22.78 16.60 4.89
N LEU A 68 -21.97 16.93 3.90
CA LEU A 68 -21.67 18.33 3.58
C LEU A 68 -22.90 19.03 3.00
N THR A 69 -23.11 20.27 3.41
CA THR A 69 -24.27 21.11 3.05
C THR A 69 -23.85 22.32 2.22
N ASN A 70 -24.78 22.98 1.57
CA ASN A 70 -24.54 24.27 0.86
C ASN A 70 -23.91 25.31 1.79
N LYS A 71 -24.28 25.32 3.07
CA LYS A 71 -23.70 26.22 4.07
C LYS A 71 -22.21 25.92 4.28
N ASP A 72 -21.84 24.65 4.40
CA ASP A 72 -20.44 24.24 4.56
C ASP A 72 -19.57 24.72 3.38
N TYR A 73 -20.09 24.64 2.16
CA TYR A 73 -19.39 25.12 0.97
C TYR A 73 -19.22 26.63 0.99
N ASN A 74 -20.33 27.38 1.23
CA ASN A 74 -20.31 28.83 1.23
C ASN A 74 -19.37 29.44 2.28
N GLU A 75 -19.34 28.85 3.48
CA GLU A 75 -18.49 29.33 4.59
C GLU A 75 -17.01 28.98 4.39
N ASN A 76 -16.69 28.14 3.41
CA ASN A 76 -15.32 27.66 3.17
C ASN A 76 -14.78 27.97 1.75
N GLY A 77 -15.33 29.00 1.09
CA GLY A 77 -14.82 29.52 -0.18
C GLY A 77 -15.12 28.65 -1.41
N LEU A 78 -16.10 27.73 -1.31
CA LEU A 78 -16.48 26.82 -2.38
C LEU A 78 -17.81 27.17 -3.04
N SER A 79 -18.26 28.45 -2.93
CA SER A 79 -19.53 28.91 -3.51
C SER A 79 -19.56 28.75 -5.04
N GLU A 80 -18.40 28.84 -5.72
CA GLU A 80 -18.32 28.63 -7.17
C GLU A 80 -18.77 27.22 -7.56
N LEU A 81 -18.43 26.19 -6.77
CA LEU A 81 -18.90 24.84 -7.03
C LEU A 81 -20.40 24.67 -6.92
N LEU A 82 -21.04 25.41 -6.02
CA LEU A 82 -22.53 25.45 -5.92
C LEU A 82 -23.15 26.07 -7.14
N ALA A 83 -22.55 27.13 -7.68
CA ALA A 83 -23.03 27.78 -8.91
C ALA A 83 -22.88 26.87 -10.14
N LEU A 84 -21.75 26.12 -10.23
CA LEU A 84 -21.47 25.20 -11.34
C LEU A 84 -22.33 23.94 -11.30
N HIS A 85 -22.57 23.38 -10.11
CA HIS A 85 -23.22 22.08 -9.92
C HIS A 85 -24.62 22.16 -9.28
N ASN A 86 -25.17 23.35 -9.08
CA ASN A 86 -26.48 23.67 -8.50
C ASN A 86 -26.63 23.36 -7.00
N SER A 87 -25.87 22.43 -6.42
CA SER A 87 -25.95 22.10 -4.99
C SER A 87 -24.77 21.35 -4.49
N ALA A 88 -24.51 21.41 -3.17
CA ALA A 88 -23.55 20.54 -2.49
C ALA A 88 -23.89 19.05 -2.68
N TYR A 89 -25.19 18.70 -2.68
CA TYR A 89 -25.64 17.34 -2.88
C TYR A 89 -25.10 16.74 -4.19
N ASN A 90 -25.19 17.46 -5.30
CA ASN A 90 -24.73 16.99 -6.61
C ASN A 90 -23.21 16.77 -6.62
N VAL A 91 -22.44 17.69 -6.04
CA VAL A 91 -20.99 17.56 -5.92
C VAL A 91 -20.63 16.39 -5.00
N ASN A 92 -21.30 16.29 -3.86
CA ASN A 92 -21.07 15.22 -2.90
C ASN A 92 -21.29 13.83 -3.52
N ILE A 93 -22.38 13.64 -4.24
CA ILE A 93 -22.70 12.36 -4.91
C ILE A 93 -21.64 12.04 -5.98
N LYS A 94 -21.26 13.05 -6.79
CA LYS A 94 -20.22 12.86 -7.82
C LYS A 94 -18.91 12.39 -7.17
N ILE A 95 -18.39 13.13 -6.18
CA ILE A 95 -17.11 12.82 -5.55
C ILE A 95 -17.18 11.52 -4.74
N PHE A 96 -18.29 11.24 -4.07
CA PHE A 96 -18.49 9.99 -3.35
C PHE A 96 -18.43 8.79 -4.32
N ASN A 97 -19.11 8.87 -5.45
CA ASN A 97 -19.07 7.81 -6.46
C ASN A 97 -17.66 7.67 -7.05
N ASP A 98 -17.00 8.76 -7.41
CA ASP A 98 -15.63 8.73 -7.93
C ASP A 98 -14.67 8.01 -6.95
N LEU A 99 -14.70 8.40 -5.69
CA LEU A 99 -13.84 7.77 -4.67
C LEU A 99 -14.19 6.30 -4.44
N GLN A 100 -15.49 5.98 -4.36
CA GLN A 100 -15.95 4.61 -4.22
C GLN A 100 -15.50 3.74 -5.39
N HIS A 101 -15.62 4.24 -6.62
CA HIS A 101 -15.17 3.51 -7.82
C HIS A 101 -13.65 3.47 -7.96
N THR A 102 -12.93 4.44 -7.38
CA THR A 102 -11.47 4.46 -7.45
C THR A 102 -10.86 3.42 -6.52
N ILE A 103 -11.36 3.28 -5.29
CA ILE A 103 -10.78 2.38 -4.27
C ILE A 103 -11.48 1.01 -4.30
N THR A 104 -12.79 1.01 -4.09
CA THR A 104 -13.63 -0.20 -4.04
C THR A 104 -14.89 0.02 -4.85
N GLY A 105 -15.76 -0.97 -4.95
CA GLY A 105 -17.06 -0.89 -5.60
C GLY A 105 -17.30 -2.08 -6.51
N TRP A 106 -18.54 -2.53 -6.59
CA TRP A 106 -18.89 -3.64 -7.46
C TRP A 106 -18.73 -3.24 -8.92
N PRO A 107 -18.00 -4.01 -9.72
CA PRO A 107 -17.76 -3.72 -11.13
C PRO A 107 -19.02 -3.58 -11.98
N GLY A 108 -20.13 -4.19 -11.59
CA GLY A 108 -21.43 -4.11 -12.25
C GLY A 108 -22.53 -3.55 -11.36
N GLY A 109 -22.16 -2.80 -10.29
CA GLY A 109 -23.09 -2.35 -9.26
C GLY A 109 -23.34 -3.40 -8.18
N LYS A 110 -23.86 -2.96 -7.04
CA LYS A 110 -24.18 -3.86 -5.93
C LYS A 110 -25.28 -4.86 -6.34
N PRO A 111 -25.11 -6.17 -6.11
CA PRO A 111 -26.15 -7.16 -6.41
C PRO A 111 -27.49 -6.80 -5.76
N ASN A 112 -28.56 -6.91 -6.52
CA ASN A 112 -29.94 -6.61 -6.08
C ASN A 112 -30.20 -5.16 -5.66
N ALA A 113 -29.33 -4.22 -6.03
CA ALA A 113 -29.57 -2.79 -5.82
C ALA A 113 -30.43 -2.22 -6.97
N ASP A 114 -31.27 -1.24 -6.65
CA ASP A 114 -31.96 -0.44 -7.69
C ASP A 114 -30.97 0.55 -8.29
N ASP A 115 -30.56 0.28 -9.51
CA ASP A 115 -29.61 1.09 -10.27
C ASP A 115 -30.27 1.90 -11.41
N THR A 116 -31.59 2.01 -11.41
CA THR A 116 -32.37 2.72 -12.45
C THR A 116 -31.83 4.12 -12.76
N TYR A 117 -31.30 4.81 -11.76
CA TYR A 117 -30.73 6.16 -11.90
C TYR A 117 -29.20 6.20 -11.88
N ARG A 118 -28.55 5.04 -12.11
CA ARG A 118 -27.09 4.90 -12.04
C ARG A 118 -26.55 4.15 -13.27
N PRO A 119 -26.64 4.77 -14.46
CA PRO A 119 -26.24 4.12 -15.72
C PRO A 119 -24.74 3.76 -15.76
N GLU A 120 -23.90 4.41 -14.97
CA GLU A 120 -22.49 4.09 -14.83
C GLU A 120 -22.23 2.67 -14.30
N ARG A 121 -23.19 2.10 -13.58
CA ARG A 121 -23.08 0.72 -13.05
C ARG A 121 -23.43 -0.36 -14.06
N ALA A 122 -24.00 0.00 -15.21
CA ALA A 122 -24.43 -0.93 -16.23
C ALA A 122 -23.24 -1.61 -16.97
N LYS A 123 -22.03 -1.07 -16.84
CA LYS A 123 -20.82 -1.64 -17.45
C LYS A 123 -19.92 -2.20 -16.35
N PRO A 124 -19.80 -3.53 -16.22
CA PRO A 124 -18.83 -4.16 -15.34
C PRO A 124 -17.41 -3.74 -15.70
N TYR A 125 -16.64 -3.35 -14.71
CA TYR A 125 -15.21 -3.00 -14.88
C TYR A 125 -14.40 -3.57 -13.70
N PRO A 126 -14.23 -4.91 -13.64
CA PRO A 126 -13.36 -5.50 -12.64
C PRO A 126 -11.96 -4.88 -12.76
N LYS A 127 -11.41 -4.46 -11.65
CA LYS A 127 -10.07 -3.89 -11.61
C LYS A 127 -9.08 -5.00 -11.29
N LYS A 128 -7.91 -4.92 -11.89
CA LYS A 128 -6.74 -5.63 -11.42
C LYS A 128 -6.12 -4.83 -10.29
N VAL A 129 -6.00 -5.45 -9.14
CA VAL A 129 -5.48 -4.84 -7.91
C VAL A 129 -4.22 -5.56 -7.53
N LEU A 130 -3.14 -4.83 -7.27
CA LEU A 130 -1.89 -5.39 -6.76
C LEU A 130 -1.55 -4.76 -5.41
N VAL A 131 -1.44 -5.59 -4.39
CA VAL A 131 -1.05 -5.19 -3.04
C VAL A 131 0.37 -5.64 -2.80
N PHE A 132 1.28 -4.70 -2.54
CA PHE A 132 2.62 -4.99 -2.09
C PHE A 132 2.64 -5.06 -0.57
N SER A 133 3.14 -6.15 -0.03
CA SER A 133 3.32 -6.42 1.39
C SER A 133 4.81 -6.56 1.68
N PRO A 134 5.43 -5.63 2.43
CA PRO A 134 6.85 -5.70 2.76
C PRO A 134 7.25 -7.02 3.40
N HIS A 135 6.46 -7.50 4.35
CA HIS A 135 6.60 -8.82 4.98
C HIS A 135 5.33 -9.67 4.80
N PRO A 136 5.40 -10.99 5.02
CA PRO A 136 4.26 -11.89 4.86
C PRO A 136 3.18 -11.77 5.96
N ASP A 137 2.64 -10.58 6.20
CA ASP A 137 1.57 -10.26 7.16
C ASP A 137 1.08 -8.80 7.07
N ASP A 138 1.89 -7.88 6.52
CA ASP A 138 1.58 -6.45 6.49
C ASP A 138 0.27 -6.14 5.74
N ASP A 139 -0.04 -6.88 4.70
CA ASP A 139 -1.28 -6.78 3.91
C ASP A 139 -2.51 -7.08 4.77
N VAL A 140 -2.54 -8.22 5.46
CA VAL A 140 -3.70 -8.65 6.27
C VAL A 140 -3.84 -7.82 7.54
N ILE A 141 -2.73 -7.45 8.19
CA ILE A 141 -2.75 -6.64 9.41
C ILE A 141 -3.25 -5.22 9.10
N SER A 142 -2.76 -4.63 8.02
CA SER A 142 -2.98 -3.22 7.72
C SER A 142 -4.21 -2.96 6.86
N MET A 143 -4.56 -3.87 5.95
CA MET A 143 -5.67 -3.66 5.03
C MET A 143 -6.56 -4.88 4.76
N GLY A 144 -6.54 -5.88 5.66
CA GLY A 144 -7.35 -7.10 5.50
C GLY A 144 -8.83 -6.83 5.24
N GLY A 145 -9.43 -5.84 5.91
CA GLY A 145 -10.81 -5.42 5.62
C GLY A 145 -11.01 -4.88 4.21
N THR A 146 -10.04 -4.18 3.64
CA THR A 146 -10.06 -3.70 2.25
C THR A 146 -9.87 -4.87 1.28
N LEU A 147 -8.96 -5.80 1.57
CA LEU A 147 -8.75 -7.02 0.77
C LEU A 147 -10.02 -7.85 0.69
N CYS A 148 -10.65 -8.16 1.83
CA CYS A 148 -11.94 -8.87 1.84
C CYS A 148 -12.99 -8.15 0.97
N ARG A 149 -13.03 -6.81 1.05
CA ARG A 149 -13.98 -6.02 0.27
C ARG A 149 -13.69 -6.08 -1.24
N LEU A 150 -12.43 -6.00 -1.64
CA LEU A 150 -12.03 -6.09 -3.05
C LEU A 150 -12.36 -7.47 -3.63
N VAL A 151 -12.07 -8.54 -2.89
CA VAL A 151 -12.43 -9.91 -3.29
C VAL A 151 -13.94 -10.09 -3.36
N GLU A 152 -14.70 -9.66 -2.32
CA GLU A 152 -16.18 -9.71 -2.30
C GLU A 152 -16.78 -8.99 -3.51
N GLN A 153 -16.15 -7.93 -3.97
CA GLN A 153 -16.57 -7.12 -5.11
C GLN A 153 -16.13 -7.68 -6.46
N ASN A 154 -15.53 -8.87 -6.49
CA ASN A 154 -15.05 -9.55 -7.70
C ASN A 154 -13.98 -8.80 -8.49
N HIS A 155 -13.11 -8.07 -7.81
CA HIS A 155 -11.89 -7.57 -8.43
C HIS A 155 -10.85 -8.68 -8.54
N ASP A 156 -9.96 -8.56 -9.53
CA ASP A 156 -8.82 -9.46 -9.71
C ASP A 156 -7.69 -9.01 -8.78
N VAL A 157 -7.62 -9.64 -7.60
CA VAL A 157 -6.72 -9.22 -6.52
C VAL A 157 -5.46 -10.07 -6.55
N HIS A 158 -4.32 -9.41 -6.66
CA HIS A 158 -2.97 -9.96 -6.54
C HIS A 158 -2.29 -9.43 -5.28
N ILE A 159 -1.52 -10.29 -4.61
CA ILE A 159 -0.70 -9.91 -3.46
C ILE A 159 0.75 -10.27 -3.76
N ALA A 160 1.66 -9.34 -3.50
CA ALA A 160 3.09 -9.50 -3.72
C ALA A 160 3.85 -9.28 -2.41
N TYR A 161 4.35 -10.35 -1.83
CA TYR A 161 5.24 -10.32 -0.68
C TYR A 161 6.64 -9.98 -1.12
N GLU A 162 7.16 -8.83 -0.70
CA GLU A 162 8.42 -8.28 -1.19
C GLU A 162 9.61 -8.98 -0.56
N THR A 163 9.52 -9.39 0.72
CA THR A 163 10.56 -10.11 1.44
C THR A 163 10.07 -11.45 1.97
N SER A 164 10.99 -12.33 2.31
CA SER A 164 10.63 -13.62 2.92
C SER A 164 10.17 -13.52 4.38
N GLY A 165 10.49 -12.43 5.08
CA GLY A 165 10.24 -12.27 6.51
C GLY A 165 11.01 -13.28 7.40
N ASN A 166 12.01 -13.97 6.87
CA ASN A 166 12.71 -15.06 7.54
C ASN A 166 13.32 -14.67 8.90
N ILE A 167 13.75 -13.42 9.04
CA ILE A 167 14.41 -12.91 10.26
C ILE A 167 13.46 -12.92 11.47
N ALA A 168 12.17 -12.85 11.25
CA ALA A 168 11.16 -12.86 12.32
C ALA A 168 10.85 -14.25 12.88
N VAL A 169 11.35 -15.33 12.25
CA VAL A 169 11.08 -16.71 12.69
C VAL A 169 12.16 -17.18 13.65
N ASN A 170 11.75 -17.66 14.80
CA ASN A 170 12.65 -18.22 15.81
C ASN A 170 13.16 -19.60 15.42
N ASP A 171 14.33 -19.98 15.94
CA ASP A 171 14.94 -21.29 15.69
C ASP A 171 14.10 -22.44 16.26
N GLU A 172 13.39 -22.21 17.38
CA GLU A 172 12.46 -23.15 17.99
C GLU A 172 11.28 -23.46 17.05
N GLU A 173 10.82 -22.48 16.30
CA GLU A 173 9.73 -22.68 15.34
C GLU A 173 10.20 -23.57 14.18
N VAL A 174 11.40 -23.35 13.67
CA VAL A 174 12.01 -24.25 12.67
C VAL A 174 12.10 -25.66 13.22
N MET A 175 12.57 -25.82 14.46
CA MET A 175 12.66 -27.14 15.11
C MET A 175 11.29 -27.80 15.24
N ARG A 176 10.24 -27.05 15.56
CA ARG A 176 8.86 -27.56 15.65
C ARG A 176 8.39 -28.15 14.32
N PHE A 177 8.61 -27.43 13.22
CA PHE A 177 8.26 -27.93 11.88
C PHE A 177 9.10 -29.15 11.47
N LEU A 178 10.40 -29.15 11.76
CA LEU A 178 11.28 -30.30 11.49
C LEU A 178 10.83 -31.53 12.25
N MET A 179 10.46 -31.39 13.52
CA MET A 179 9.94 -32.50 14.33
C MET A 179 8.63 -33.04 13.77
N PHE A 180 7.73 -32.14 13.32
CA PHE A 180 6.50 -32.54 12.66
C PHE A 180 6.77 -33.34 11.37
N LEU A 181 7.65 -32.86 10.52
CA LEU A 181 8.04 -33.56 9.27
C LEU A 181 8.66 -34.91 9.54
N ASN A 182 9.49 -35.03 10.57
CA ASN A 182 10.08 -36.32 10.96
C ASN A 182 9.02 -37.29 11.48
N GLY A 183 8.10 -36.82 12.33
CA GLY A 183 6.97 -37.64 12.82
C GLY A 183 6.02 -38.06 11.69
N PHE A 184 5.75 -37.16 10.74
CA PHE A 184 4.96 -37.46 9.55
C PHE A 184 5.61 -38.58 8.72
N LYS A 185 6.94 -38.49 8.50
CA LYS A 185 7.70 -39.52 7.80
C LYS A 185 7.60 -40.88 8.52
N GLU A 186 7.77 -40.91 9.83
CA GLU A 186 7.67 -42.15 10.64
C GLU A 186 6.27 -42.76 10.56
N MET A 187 5.23 -41.93 10.56
CA MET A 187 3.81 -42.35 10.49
C MET A 187 3.48 -43.04 9.17
N PHE A 188 4.06 -42.60 8.06
CA PHE A 188 3.76 -43.11 6.73
C PHE A 188 4.84 -44.05 6.15
N ASP A 189 5.81 -44.47 6.97
CA ASP A 189 6.90 -45.39 6.60
C ASP A 189 7.69 -44.95 5.34
N GLU A 190 7.86 -43.64 5.20
CA GLU A 190 8.58 -43.06 4.07
C GLU A 190 10.11 -43.17 4.25
N ASN A 191 10.76 -44.06 3.49
CA ASN A 191 12.22 -44.25 3.47
C ASN A 191 12.95 -43.12 2.71
N ASN A 192 12.66 -41.86 3.02
CA ASN A 192 13.34 -40.72 2.41
C ASN A 192 14.64 -40.40 3.17
N THR A 193 15.78 -40.92 2.68
CA THR A 193 17.11 -40.72 3.27
C THR A 193 17.52 -39.23 3.23
N ILE A 194 17.21 -38.52 2.15
CA ILE A 194 17.55 -37.10 1.99
C ILE A 194 16.86 -36.25 3.08
N LEU A 195 15.57 -36.47 3.34
CA LEU A 195 14.85 -35.77 4.39
C LEU A 195 15.44 -36.03 5.77
N SER A 196 15.86 -37.26 6.02
CA SER A 196 16.50 -37.65 7.30
C SER A 196 17.88 -37.02 7.49
N GLU A 197 18.65 -36.90 6.42
CA GLU A 197 19.97 -36.25 6.44
C GLU A 197 19.81 -34.75 6.67
N LYS A 198 18.91 -34.10 5.95
CA LYS A 198 18.61 -32.67 6.14
C LYS A 198 18.07 -32.37 7.54
N TYR A 199 17.21 -33.22 8.08
CA TYR A 199 16.75 -33.08 9.46
C TYR A 199 17.92 -33.07 10.46
N LYS A 200 18.86 -34.03 10.33
CA LYS A 200 20.04 -34.13 11.20
C LYS A 200 20.95 -32.91 11.03
N GLU A 201 21.23 -32.50 9.80
CA GLU A 201 22.10 -31.37 9.47
C GLU A 201 21.57 -30.10 10.10
N ILE A 202 20.31 -29.75 9.80
CA ILE A 202 19.67 -28.50 10.25
C ILE A 202 19.49 -28.49 11.78
N SER A 203 19.04 -29.62 12.36
CA SER A 203 18.87 -29.72 13.81
C SER A 203 20.21 -29.60 14.54
N SER A 204 21.30 -30.16 13.97
CA SER A 204 22.65 -30.04 14.54
C SER A 204 23.15 -28.59 14.43
N PHE A 205 22.93 -27.93 13.29
CA PHE A 205 23.28 -26.52 13.11
C PHE A 205 22.59 -25.65 14.17
N ILE A 206 21.26 -25.73 14.29
CA ILE A 206 20.48 -24.92 15.24
C ILE A 206 20.95 -25.18 16.69
N LYS A 207 21.17 -26.42 17.08
CA LYS A 207 21.62 -26.77 18.45
C LYS A 207 23.02 -26.23 18.81
N ASN A 208 23.87 -26.07 17.82
CA ASN A 208 25.26 -25.62 18.03
C ASN A 208 25.48 -24.16 17.65
N LYS A 209 24.44 -23.49 17.14
CA LYS A 209 24.45 -22.07 16.71
C LYS A 209 24.81 -21.16 17.89
N LYS A 210 25.74 -20.27 17.67
CA LYS A 210 26.16 -19.26 18.66
C LYS A 210 25.26 -18.02 18.58
N GLU A 211 25.21 -17.29 19.67
CA GLU A 211 24.53 -16.01 19.70
C GLU A 211 25.13 -15.06 18.65
N GLY A 212 24.28 -14.47 17.81
CA GLY A 212 24.67 -13.59 16.71
C GLY A 212 25.19 -14.30 15.45
N GLU A 213 25.25 -15.65 15.44
CA GLU A 213 25.62 -16.41 14.25
C GLU A 213 24.49 -16.36 13.21
N MET A 214 24.88 -16.12 11.95
CA MET A 214 23.93 -16.10 10.83
C MET A 214 23.35 -17.50 10.58
N ASP A 215 22.09 -17.53 10.21
CA ASP A 215 21.41 -18.74 9.78
C ASP A 215 22.07 -19.36 8.53
N SER A 216 22.14 -20.68 8.49
CA SER A 216 22.51 -21.38 7.25
C SER A 216 21.47 -21.12 6.15
N ALA A 217 21.84 -21.37 4.89
CA ALA A 217 20.93 -21.21 3.76
C ALA A 217 19.64 -22.03 3.93
N ASP A 218 19.78 -23.28 4.43
CA ASP A 218 18.64 -24.17 4.65
C ASP A 218 17.72 -23.65 5.78
N VAL A 219 18.30 -23.13 6.88
CA VAL A 219 17.51 -22.54 7.98
C VAL A 219 16.74 -21.31 7.49
N ARG A 220 17.38 -20.42 6.73
CA ARG A 220 16.70 -19.26 6.13
C ARG A 220 15.56 -19.68 5.20
N ALA A 221 15.83 -20.67 4.34
CA ALA A 221 14.82 -21.20 3.42
C ALA A 221 13.61 -21.77 4.18
N LEU A 222 13.83 -22.51 5.26
CA LEU A 222 12.74 -23.04 6.10
C LEU A 222 11.97 -21.92 6.81
N LYS A 223 12.66 -20.94 7.37
CA LYS A 223 12.03 -19.77 7.98
C LYS A 223 11.15 -19.02 6.97
N GLY A 224 11.65 -18.78 5.76
CA GLY A 224 10.87 -18.20 4.68
C GLY A 224 9.69 -19.08 4.24
N LEU A 225 9.86 -20.40 4.22
CA LEU A 225 8.78 -21.34 3.88
C LEU A 225 7.64 -21.31 4.93
N ILE A 226 7.97 -21.20 6.20
CA ILE A 226 6.98 -21.05 7.29
C ILE A 226 6.16 -19.78 7.05
N ARG A 227 6.80 -18.65 6.87
CA ARG A 227 6.13 -17.36 6.62
C ARG A 227 5.26 -17.39 5.36
N ARG A 228 5.75 -17.99 4.27
CA ARG A 228 4.97 -18.18 3.04
C ARG A 228 3.71 -19.01 3.26
N GLY A 229 3.81 -20.05 4.10
CA GLY A 229 2.67 -20.90 4.42
C GLY A 229 1.58 -20.12 5.16
N GLU A 230 1.97 -19.31 6.15
CA GLU A 230 1.08 -18.47 6.94
C GLU A 230 0.39 -17.41 6.06
N ALA A 231 1.17 -16.67 5.28
CA ALA A 231 0.66 -15.64 4.36
C ALA A 231 -0.32 -16.23 3.33
N ARG A 232 0.09 -17.31 2.66
CA ARG A 232 -0.78 -17.98 1.68
C ARG A 232 -2.09 -18.45 2.30
N LEU A 233 -2.06 -18.99 3.52
CA LEU A 233 -3.28 -19.45 4.19
C LEU A 233 -4.22 -18.28 4.52
N ALA A 234 -3.67 -17.15 4.95
CA ALA A 234 -4.45 -15.94 5.23
C ALA A 234 -5.11 -15.39 3.95
N ASP A 235 -4.36 -15.31 2.84
CA ASP A 235 -4.88 -14.86 1.55
C ASP A 235 -5.99 -15.77 1.01
N LEU A 236 -5.78 -17.09 1.08
CA LEU A 236 -6.78 -18.07 0.68
C LEU A 236 -8.06 -17.95 1.53
N PHE A 237 -7.90 -17.69 2.84
CA PHE A 237 -9.04 -17.46 3.73
C PHE A 237 -9.85 -16.23 3.32
N MET A 238 -9.20 -15.17 2.83
CA MET A 238 -9.87 -13.98 2.29
C MET A 238 -10.47 -14.21 0.89
N GLY A 239 -10.19 -15.34 0.24
CA GLY A 239 -10.69 -15.70 -1.08
C GLY A 239 -9.84 -15.20 -2.25
N VAL A 240 -8.58 -14.83 -2.00
CA VAL A 240 -7.62 -14.51 -3.06
C VAL A 240 -7.29 -15.77 -3.87
N ASN A 241 -7.22 -15.64 -5.20
CA ASN A 241 -6.84 -16.76 -6.06
C ASN A 241 -5.39 -17.21 -5.75
N PRO A 242 -5.13 -18.52 -5.52
CA PRO A 242 -3.79 -19.04 -5.27
C PRO A 242 -2.72 -18.61 -6.27
N ASP A 243 -3.11 -18.47 -7.55
CA ASP A 243 -2.20 -18.08 -8.63
C ASP A 243 -1.84 -16.59 -8.61
N ASN A 244 -2.56 -15.81 -7.82
CA ASN A 244 -2.34 -14.37 -7.65
C ASN A 244 -1.50 -14.02 -6.42
N ILE A 245 -0.90 -15.01 -5.75
CA ILE A 245 -0.06 -14.82 -4.57
C ILE A 245 1.41 -14.94 -4.99
N HIS A 246 2.12 -13.83 -4.97
CA HIS A 246 3.49 -13.70 -5.46
C HIS A 246 4.48 -13.55 -4.30
N PHE A 247 5.65 -14.21 -4.39
CA PHE A 247 6.74 -14.08 -3.41
C PHE A 247 7.99 -13.62 -4.14
N LEU A 248 8.35 -12.35 -3.98
CA LEU A 248 9.41 -11.70 -4.75
C LEU A 248 10.81 -12.00 -4.21
N ASN A 249 10.97 -12.10 -2.89
CA ASN A 249 12.25 -12.30 -2.20
C ASN A 249 13.31 -11.30 -2.68
N LEU A 250 13.03 -10.02 -2.54
CA LEU A 250 13.91 -8.95 -3.01
C LEU A 250 15.33 -9.11 -2.43
N PRO A 251 16.36 -9.08 -3.28
CA PRO A 251 17.75 -9.34 -2.90
C PRO A 251 18.30 -8.48 -1.76
N PHE A 252 17.81 -7.23 -1.63
CA PHE A 252 18.27 -6.35 -0.56
C PHE A 252 18.02 -6.95 0.84
N TYR A 253 16.94 -7.73 1.00
CA TYR A 253 16.55 -8.34 2.26
C TYR A 253 17.18 -9.71 2.49
N GLU A 254 17.39 -10.50 1.44
CA GLU A 254 17.75 -11.91 1.49
C GLU A 254 19.26 -12.15 1.76
N THR A 255 19.89 -11.26 2.52
CA THR A 255 21.34 -11.29 2.81
C THR A 255 21.74 -12.39 3.79
N GLY A 256 20.81 -12.87 4.60
CA GLY A 256 21.08 -13.75 5.73
C GLY A 256 21.63 -13.06 6.98
N ALA A 257 21.82 -11.76 6.95
CA ALA A 257 22.24 -10.93 8.07
C ALA A 257 21.09 -10.05 8.54
N ILE A 258 21.15 -9.60 9.81
CA ILE A 258 20.20 -8.58 10.33
C ILE A 258 20.34 -7.28 9.53
N LYS A 259 21.57 -6.91 9.18
CA LYS A 259 21.83 -5.76 8.30
C LYS A 259 21.49 -6.14 6.87
N LYS A 260 20.55 -5.39 6.30
CA LYS A 260 20.10 -5.51 4.91
C LYS A 260 21.01 -4.69 4.00
N ASN A 261 20.97 -5.00 2.71
CA ASN A 261 21.62 -4.19 1.69
C ASN A 261 20.80 -2.93 1.38
N ASP A 262 21.42 -1.98 0.72
CA ASP A 262 20.71 -0.86 0.10
C ASP A 262 19.92 -1.36 -1.11
N LEU A 263 18.89 -0.61 -1.51
CA LEU A 263 18.13 -0.86 -2.73
C LEU A 263 19.05 -0.94 -3.95
N SER A 264 18.85 -1.96 -4.76
CA SER A 264 19.60 -2.18 -6.01
C SER A 264 18.68 -2.24 -7.23
N GLN A 265 19.26 -2.13 -8.42
CA GLN A 265 18.50 -2.28 -9.67
C GLN A 265 17.84 -3.68 -9.78
N ALA A 266 18.48 -4.71 -9.23
CA ALA A 266 17.94 -6.07 -9.24
C ALA A 266 16.61 -6.17 -8.48
N ASP A 267 16.45 -5.41 -7.39
CA ASP A 267 15.20 -5.35 -6.63
C ASP A 267 14.11 -4.64 -7.47
N VAL A 268 14.47 -3.53 -8.10
CA VAL A 268 13.57 -2.74 -8.96
C VAL A 268 13.12 -3.54 -10.18
N ASP A 269 14.02 -4.29 -10.82
CA ASP A 269 13.71 -5.09 -12.00
C ASP A 269 12.69 -6.20 -11.70
N ILE A 270 12.79 -6.86 -10.53
CA ILE A 270 11.81 -7.87 -10.08
C ILE A 270 10.42 -7.26 -9.94
N VAL A 271 10.32 -6.11 -9.27
CA VAL A 271 9.04 -5.39 -9.10
C VAL A 271 8.48 -4.94 -10.45
N LYS A 272 9.34 -4.40 -11.31
CA LYS A 272 8.99 -3.95 -12.65
C LYS A 272 8.43 -5.07 -13.52
N GLU A 273 9.05 -6.25 -13.50
CA GLU A 273 8.58 -7.42 -14.23
C GLU A 273 7.16 -7.82 -13.78
N LEU A 274 6.90 -7.84 -12.49
CA LEU A 274 5.57 -8.14 -11.96
C LEU A 274 4.54 -7.08 -12.37
N LEU A 275 4.88 -5.80 -12.29
CA LEU A 275 4.01 -4.71 -12.73
C LEU A 275 3.66 -4.81 -14.22
N GLN A 276 4.62 -5.13 -15.08
CA GLN A 276 4.40 -5.33 -16.51
C GLN A 276 3.54 -6.58 -16.81
N GLN A 277 3.70 -7.64 -16.03
CA GLN A 277 2.91 -8.86 -16.17
C GLN A 277 1.45 -8.63 -15.80
N ILE A 278 1.18 -7.93 -14.70
CA ILE A 278 -0.18 -7.75 -14.17
C ILE A 278 -0.87 -6.55 -14.81
N GLN A 279 -0.18 -5.43 -15.00
CA GLN A 279 -0.74 -4.15 -15.44
C GLN A 279 -1.95 -3.72 -14.58
N PRO A 280 -1.74 -3.48 -13.28
CA PRO A 280 -2.83 -3.20 -12.36
C PRO A 280 -3.42 -1.80 -12.55
N GLN A 281 -4.74 -1.65 -12.34
CA GLN A 281 -5.39 -0.35 -12.21
C GLN A 281 -5.27 0.23 -10.81
N GLN A 282 -4.97 -0.60 -9.81
CA GLN A 282 -4.74 -0.15 -8.44
C GLN A 282 -3.53 -0.85 -7.85
N ILE A 283 -2.63 -0.07 -7.29
CA ILE A 283 -1.46 -0.53 -6.55
C ILE A 283 -1.60 -0.04 -5.11
N TYR A 284 -1.46 -0.95 -4.16
CA TYR A 284 -1.41 -0.62 -2.73
C TYR A 284 -0.01 -0.91 -2.21
N VAL A 285 0.57 0.05 -1.48
CA VAL A 285 1.92 -0.04 -0.90
C VAL A 285 1.91 0.39 0.56
N ALA A 286 2.79 -0.16 1.37
CA ALA A 286 2.96 0.30 2.74
C ALA A 286 3.57 1.71 2.76
N GLY A 287 2.88 2.64 3.41
CA GLY A 287 3.28 4.04 3.52
C GLY A 287 4.08 4.39 4.77
N ASP A 288 4.67 3.40 5.44
CA ASP A 288 5.38 3.56 6.73
C ASP A 288 6.77 4.16 6.54
N LEU A 289 6.85 5.46 6.34
CA LEU A 289 8.13 6.17 6.15
C LEU A 289 8.99 6.22 7.42
N ALA A 290 8.37 6.06 8.57
CA ALA A 290 9.02 6.07 9.90
C ALA A 290 9.40 4.67 10.41
N ASP A 291 9.36 3.63 9.57
CA ASP A 291 9.75 2.25 9.93
C ASP A 291 11.18 2.23 10.54
N PRO A 292 11.32 1.86 11.82
CA PRO A 292 12.62 1.86 12.49
C PRO A 292 13.59 0.81 11.92
N HIS A 293 13.08 -0.18 11.21
CA HIS A 293 13.87 -1.24 10.56
C HIS A 293 14.25 -0.90 9.12
N GLY A 294 13.63 0.12 8.53
CA GLY A 294 13.89 0.62 7.18
C GLY A 294 13.43 -0.29 6.04
N THR A 295 12.85 -1.47 6.33
CA THR A 295 12.42 -2.43 5.31
C THR A 295 11.25 -1.91 4.49
N HIS A 296 10.21 -1.39 5.15
CA HIS A 296 9.02 -0.86 4.48
C HIS A 296 9.37 0.29 3.56
N LYS A 297 10.29 1.17 4.00
CA LYS A 297 10.76 2.27 3.16
C LYS A 297 11.50 1.77 1.90
N VAL A 298 12.40 0.78 2.04
CA VAL A 298 13.13 0.23 0.89
C VAL A 298 12.18 -0.48 -0.08
N CYS A 299 11.20 -1.22 0.43
CA CYS A 299 10.14 -1.84 -0.37
C CYS A 299 9.33 -0.79 -1.14
N LEU A 300 8.87 0.27 -0.47
CA LEU A 300 8.18 1.38 -1.13
C LEU A 300 9.07 2.05 -2.20
N ASP A 301 10.34 2.32 -1.90
CA ASP A 301 11.27 2.92 -2.84
C ASP A 301 11.48 2.02 -4.09
N ALA A 302 11.51 0.69 -3.93
CA ALA A 302 11.57 -0.26 -5.05
C ALA A 302 10.35 -0.16 -5.97
N VAL A 303 9.14 -0.12 -5.39
CA VAL A 303 7.90 0.01 -6.16
C VAL A 303 7.82 1.36 -6.87
N LEU A 304 8.17 2.46 -6.20
CA LEU A 304 8.15 3.80 -6.81
C LEU A 304 9.18 3.92 -7.94
N ALA A 305 10.39 3.36 -7.77
CA ALA A 305 11.42 3.33 -8.82
C ALA A 305 10.96 2.50 -10.02
N ALA A 306 10.35 1.34 -9.80
CA ALA A 306 9.80 0.51 -10.87
C ALA A 306 8.67 1.23 -11.66
N ILE A 307 7.79 1.95 -10.97
CA ILE A 307 6.75 2.77 -11.60
C ILE A 307 7.39 3.91 -12.41
N ASP A 308 8.44 4.53 -11.89
CA ASP A 308 9.18 5.61 -12.58
C ASP A 308 9.82 5.10 -13.88
N ASP A 309 10.42 3.93 -13.84
CA ASP A 309 10.97 3.24 -15.01
C ASP A 309 9.93 2.86 -16.07
N LEU A 310 8.68 2.69 -15.67
CA LEU A 310 7.55 2.35 -16.54
C LEU A 310 6.78 3.58 -17.04
N LYS A 311 7.24 4.80 -16.72
CA LYS A 311 6.61 6.03 -17.21
C LYS A 311 6.51 6.00 -18.74
N GLY A 312 5.28 6.21 -19.23
CA GLY A 312 4.99 6.17 -20.67
C GLY A 312 4.24 4.90 -21.10
N GLU A 313 4.15 3.88 -20.27
CA GLU A 313 3.28 2.74 -20.51
C GLU A 313 1.81 3.18 -20.43
N GLU A 314 1.00 2.78 -21.40
CA GLU A 314 -0.39 3.24 -21.55
C GLU A 314 -1.26 2.86 -20.35
N TRP A 315 -1.07 1.66 -19.80
CA TRP A 315 -1.85 1.16 -18.67
C TRP A 315 -1.66 1.97 -17.38
N LEU A 316 -0.49 2.64 -17.21
CA LEU A 316 -0.25 3.51 -16.04
C LEU A 316 -1.11 4.76 -16.00
N ASN A 317 -1.68 5.21 -17.15
CA ASN A 317 -2.54 6.39 -17.18
C ASN A 317 -3.81 6.22 -16.33
N ASP A 318 -4.31 4.98 -16.21
CA ASP A 318 -5.48 4.63 -15.42
C ASP A 318 -5.14 3.94 -14.08
N CYS A 319 -3.85 3.87 -13.73
CA CYS A 319 -3.39 3.27 -12.51
C CYS A 319 -3.36 4.27 -11.34
N ASN A 320 -3.90 3.87 -10.20
CA ASN A 320 -3.83 4.64 -8.95
C ASN A 320 -2.95 3.93 -7.94
N VAL A 321 -2.01 4.68 -7.34
CA VAL A 321 -1.16 4.19 -6.25
C VAL A 321 -1.71 4.70 -4.92
N TRP A 322 -1.97 3.77 -4.00
CA TRP A 322 -2.50 4.04 -2.67
C TRP A 322 -1.48 3.61 -1.62
N MET A 323 -1.21 4.50 -0.69
CA MET A 323 -0.40 4.16 0.48
C MET A 323 -1.32 3.74 1.61
N TYR A 324 -1.17 2.51 2.09
CA TYR A 324 -1.86 2.08 3.31
C TYR A 324 -0.97 2.34 4.53
N ARG A 325 -1.62 2.56 5.67
CA ARG A 325 -0.91 2.75 6.93
C ARG A 325 -0.60 1.37 7.52
N GLY A 326 0.65 1.13 7.83
CA GLY A 326 1.09 -0.08 8.50
C GLY A 326 0.85 -0.08 10.01
N ALA A 327 1.47 -1.03 10.68
CA ALA A 327 1.33 -1.22 12.13
C ALA A 327 2.10 -0.18 12.97
N TRP A 328 3.03 0.53 12.35
CA TRP A 328 3.87 1.52 13.04
C TRP A 328 3.13 2.84 13.22
N MET A 329 3.11 3.34 14.44
CA MET A 329 2.57 4.68 14.72
C MET A 329 3.66 5.71 14.38
N GLU A 330 3.30 6.66 13.52
CA GLU A 330 4.07 7.88 13.28
C GLU A 330 3.84 8.91 14.38
#